data_5eb058c15077268140d00292c4d78a70
#
_entry.id   5eb058c15077268140d00292c4d78a70
#
_cell.length_a   1.000
_cell.length_b   1.000
_cell.length_c   1.000
_cell.angle_alpha   90.00
_cell.angle_beta   90.00
_cell.angle_gamma   90.00
#
_symmetry.space_group_name_H-M   'P 1'
#
loop_
_entity.id
_entity.type
_entity.pdbx_description
1 polymer ?
#
loop_
_entity_poly.entity_id
_entity_poly.type
_entity_poly.pdbx_seq_one_letter_code
_entity_poly.pdbx_strand_id
1 'polypeptide(L)'
;MGARFKMYDDRNFCNGHRTVTIGMPVGYLVSGKLSCETNLQTIMEARAQVGSNFLASVASDEQDPNGQIDMLAQRLCYALEHKYVPPQNFYGIGGMKVFRDLIWLMQGMMRADHKFYKAHGQYDFPQKQRGKMLAMYLVGAMLANPKLKAKAGSAMTDGMLMPYKKVLDQARKECHKED
;
A
#
# COMPACT_ATOMS: atom_id res chain seq x y z
N MET A 1 2.39 17.19 -0.65
CA MET A 1 1.72 16.43 0.43
C MET A 1 2.16 16.99 1.78
N GLY A 2 1.24 17.37 2.65
CA GLY A 2 1.60 17.98 3.95
C GLY A 2 2.21 16.96 4.93
N ALA A 3 3.06 17.45 5.86
CA ALA A 3 3.70 16.59 6.86
C ALA A 3 2.70 15.77 7.70
N ARG A 4 1.54 16.34 8.05
CA ARG A 4 0.49 15.64 8.80
C ARG A 4 -0.09 14.45 8.03
N PHE A 5 -0.24 14.58 6.72
CA PHE A 5 -0.72 13.47 5.88
C PHE A 5 0.34 12.35 5.80
N LYS A 6 1.63 12.72 5.68
CA LYS A 6 2.71 11.74 5.74
C LYS A 6 2.75 11.00 7.08
N MET A 7 2.53 11.69 8.20
CA MET A 7 2.44 11.05 9.52
C MET A 7 1.25 10.09 9.63
N TYR A 8 0.11 10.43 9.01
CA TYR A 8 -1.04 9.52 8.93
C TYR A 8 -0.68 8.27 8.16
N ASP A 9 0.01 8.42 7.03
CA ASP A 9 0.46 7.32 6.20
C ASP A 9 1.39 6.37 6.94
N ASP A 10 2.39 6.93 7.62
CA ASP A 10 3.35 6.14 8.37
C ASP A 10 2.66 5.35 9.49
N ARG A 11 1.63 5.91 10.12
CA ARG A 11 0.82 5.21 11.13
C ARG A 11 -0.03 4.08 10.54
N ASN A 12 -0.44 4.17 9.28
CA ASN A 12 -1.18 3.08 8.62
C ASN A 12 -0.34 1.80 8.46
N PHE A 13 0.98 1.88 8.51
CA PHE A 13 1.84 0.70 8.54
C PHE A 13 1.58 -0.22 9.75
N CYS A 14 1.00 0.28 10.84
CA CYS A 14 0.61 -0.57 11.98
C CYS A 14 -0.49 -1.57 11.63
N ASN A 15 -1.25 -1.35 10.57
CA ASN A 15 -2.24 -2.30 10.04
C ASN A 15 -1.58 -3.49 9.31
N GLY A 16 -0.26 -3.49 9.16
CA GLY A 16 0.48 -4.49 8.39
C GLY A 16 0.16 -4.35 6.89
N HIS A 17 0.06 -5.48 6.22
CA HIS A 17 -0.26 -5.53 4.79
C HIS A 17 -1.77 -5.71 4.53
N ARG A 18 -2.60 -5.52 5.54
CA ARG A 18 -4.05 -5.65 5.42
C ARG A 18 -4.64 -4.37 4.86
N THR A 19 -5.33 -4.48 3.76
CA THR A 19 -6.10 -3.39 3.16
C THR A 19 -7.47 -3.34 3.85
N VAL A 20 -7.54 -2.70 5.00
CA VAL A 20 -8.76 -2.65 5.84
C VAL A 20 -9.93 -1.91 5.17
N THR A 21 -9.66 -1.21 4.08
CA THR A 21 -10.64 -0.45 3.28
C THR A 21 -11.12 -1.20 2.05
N ILE A 22 -10.89 -2.53 1.97
CA ILE A 22 -11.32 -3.35 0.83
C ILE A 22 -12.81 -3.15 0.57
N GLY A 23 -13.11 -2.79 -0.67
CA GLY A 23 -14.47 -2.60 -1.15
C GLY A 23 -15.15 -1.30 -0.71
N MET A 24 -14.49 -0.46 0.08
CA MET A 24 -15.05 0.83 0.49
C MET A 24 -14.93 1.85 -0.64
N PRO A 25 -16.01 2.58 -1.00
CA PRO A 25 -15.92 3.70 -1.92
C PRO A 25 -15.13 4.84 -1.28
N VAL A 26 -14.19 5.41 -2.03
CA VAL A 26 -13.27 6.45 -1.57
C VAL A 26 -13.23 7.60 -2.56
N GLY A 27 -13.30 8.83 -2.05
CA GLY A 27 -13.01 10.05 -2.76
C GLY A 27 -12.00 10.92 -2.00
N TYR A 28 -11.28 11.76 -2.71
CA TYR A 28 -10.36 12.71 -2.11
C TYR A 28 -10.82 14.14 -2.29
N LEU A 29 -10.74 14.93 -1.22
CA LEU A 29 -10.81 16.38 -1.25
C LEU A 29 -9.41 16.93 -1.01
N VAL A 30 -8.92 17.72 -1.93
CA VAL A 30 -7.56 18.25 -1.92
C VAL A 30 -7.58 19.77 -1.84
N SER A 31 -7.06 20.32 -0.75
CA SER A 31 -6.82 21.76 -0.67
C SER A 31 -5.46 22.06 -1.29
N GLY A 32 -5.45 22.59 -2.51
CA GLY A 32 -4.25 22.96 -3.24
C GLY A 32 -4.34 22.71 -4.74
N LYS A 33 -3.21 22.81 -5.42
CA LYS A 33 -3.09 22.74 -6.87
C LYS A 33 -2.92 21.30 -7.34
N LEU A 34 -3.99 20.52 -7.36
CA LEU A 34 -3.94 19.15 -7.86
C LEU A 34 -4.07 19.09 -9.39
N SER A 35 -4.84 20.00 -10.00
CA SER A 35 -5.06 20.02 -11.45
C SER A 35 -3.77 20.20 -12.25
N CYS A 36 -2.77 20.87 -11.64
CA CYS A 36 -1.46 21.09 -12.24
C CYS A 36 -0.42 20.02 -11.85
N GLU A 37 -0.75 19.11 -10.90
CA GLU A 37 0.17 18.15 -10.29
C GLU A 37 -0.22 16.71 -10.64
N THR A 38 -0.10 16.36 -11.92
CA THR A 38 -0.52 15.04 -12.44
C THR A 38 0.16 13.86 -11.74
N ASN A 39 1.43 14.00 -11.33
CA ASN A 39 2.12 12.96 -10.56
C ASN A 39 1.49 12.74 -9.19
N LEU A 40 1.12 13.82 -8.49
CA LEU A 40 0.46 13.72 -7.20
C LEU A 40 -0.92 13.09 -7.34
N GLN A 41 -1.69 13.49 -8.35
CA GLN A 41 -2.99 12.89 -8.67
C GLN A 41 -2.86 11.39 -8.92
N THR A 42 -1.91 10.98 -9.77
CA THR A 42 -1.66 9.57 -10.07
C THR A 42 -1.30 8.76 -8.83
N ILE A 43 -0.44 9.29 -7.96
CA ILE A 43 -0.05 8.60 -6.71
C ILE A 43 -1.24 8.47 -5.76
N MET A 44 -2.06 9.50 -5.61
CA MET A 44 -3.24 9.47 -4.74
C MET A 44 -4.27 8.47 -5.25
N GLU A 45 -4.52 8.45 -6.56
CA GLU A 45 -5.42 7.51 -7.20
C GLU A 45 -4.93 6.06 -7.06
N ALA A 46 -3.67 5.80 -7.41
CA ALA A 46 -3.07 4.48 -7.27
C ALA A 46 -3.14 3.97 -5.83
N ARG A 47 -2.88 4.84 -4.87
CA ARG A 47 -2.98 4.53 -3.45
C ARG A 47 -4.40 4.19 -3.00
N ALA A 48 -5.40 4.96 -3.45
CA ALA A 48 -6.80 4.69 -3.14
C ALA A 48 -7.25 3.36 -3.73
N GLN A 49 -6.81 3.03 -4.93
CA GLN A 49 -7.17 1.80 -5.63
C GLN A 49 -6.52 0.54 -5.02
N VAL A 50 -5.47 0.68 -4.22
CA VAL A 50 -4.92 -0.46 -3.48
C VAL A 50 -5.84 -0.79 -2.30
N GLY A 51 -6.85 -1.56 -2.57
CA GLY A 51 -7.82 -2.09 -1.59
C GLY A 51 -9.09 -1.25 -1.39
N SER A 52 -9.28 -0.15 -2.13
CA SER A 52 -10.51 0.65 -2.07
C SER A 52 -11.09 0.87 -3.46
N ASN A 53 -12.35 1.26 -3.53
CA ASN A 53 -13.05 1.63 -4.76
C ASN A 53 -12.94 3.15 -4.96
N PHE A 54 -11.90 3.60 -5.63
CA PHE A 54 -11.68 5.02 -5.90
C PHE A 54 -12.70 5.56 -6.89
N LEU A 55 -13.42 6.61 -6.52
CA LEU A 55 -14.47 7.22 -7.34
C LEU A 55 -14.00 8.49 -8.06
N ALA A 56 -13.43 9.43 -7.33
CA ALA A 56 -12.89 10.66 -7.87
C ALA A 56 -12.03 11.41 -6.82
N SER A 57 -11.28 12.39 -7.30
CA SER A 57 -10.67 13.44 -6.47
C SER A 57 -11.18 14.79 -6.91
N VAL A 58 -11.34 15.71 -5.95
CA VAL A 58 -11.72 17.11 -6.21
C VAL A 58 -10.70 18.00 -5.53
N ALA A 59 -10.18 18.97 -6.27
CA ALA A 59 -9.23 19.95 -5.76
C ALA A 59 -9.83 21.35 -5.68
N SER A 60 -9.30 22.18 -4.78
CA SER A 60 -9.76 23.55 -4.59
C SER A 60 -9.36 24.50 -5.74
N ASP A 61 -8.47 24.07 -6.63
CA ASP A 61 -8.04 24.83 -7.81
C ASP A 61 -8.81 24.47 -9.10
N GLU A 62 -9.86 23.67 -8.99
CA GLU A 62 -10.74 23.38 -10.11
C GLU A 62 -11.65 24.58 -10.42
N GLN A 63 -12.18 24.64 -11.65
CA GLN A 63 -13.01 25.74 -12.12
C GLN A 63 -14.30 25.91 -11.29
N ASP A 64 -14.91 24.78 -10.87
CA ASP A 64 -16.10 24.74 -10.00
C ASP A 64 -15.92 23.69 -8.91
N PRO A 65 -15.12 23.98 -7.87
CA PRO A 65 -14.84 23.00 -6.82
C PRO A 65 -16.09 22.61 -6.02
N ASN A 66 -17.04 23.52 -5.82
CA ASN A 66 -18.27 23.23 -5.07
C ASN A 66 -19.17 22.25 -5.82
N GLY A 67 -19.43 22.50 -7.11
CA GLY A 67 -20.21 21.57 -7.95
C GLY A 67 -19.54 20.21 -8.09
N GLN A 68 -18.20 20.17 -8.15
CA GLN A 68 -17.45 18.89 -8.16
C GLN A 68 -17.55 18.16 -6.82
N ILE A 69 -17.57 18.85 -5.69
CA ILE A 69 -17.80 18.25 -4.37
C ILE A 69 -19.20 17.65 -4.29
N ASP A 70 -20.22 18.36 -4.77
CA ASP A 70 -21.59 17.86 -4.81
C ASP A 70 -21.70 16.60 -5.69
N MET A 71 -21.05 16.60 -6.85
CA MET A 71 -20.98 15.43 -7.72
C MET A 71 -20.25 14.24 -7.05
N LEU A 72 -19.16 14.51 -6.34
CA LEU A 72 -18.46 13.47 -5.59
C LEU A 72 -19.34 12.87 -4.49
N ALA A 73 -20.07 13.71 -3.76
CA ALA A 73 -21.03 13.26 -2.75
C ALA A 73 -22.12 12.36 -3.35
N GLN A 74 -22.69 12.76 -4.48
CA GLN A 74 -23.69 11.95 -5.21
C GLN A 74 -23.12 10.61 -5.68
N ARG A 75 -21.90 10.59 -6.21
CA ARG A 75 -21.20 9.34 -6.61
C ARG A 75 -20.95 8.42 -5.42
N LEU A 76 -20.56 8.98 -4.26
CA LEU A 76 -20.38 8.21 -3.04
C LEU A 76 -21.70 7.60 -2.55
N CYS A 77 -22.79 8.36 -2.51
CA CYS A 77 -24.11 7.85 -2.19
C CYS A 77 -24.53 6.74 -3.13
N TYR A 78 -24.43 6.97 -4.43
CA TYR A 78 -24.74 5.95 -5.44
C TYR A 78 -23.93 4.66 -5.26
N ALA A 79 -22.63 4.80 -5.03
CA ALA A 79 -21.75 3.64 -4.84
C ALA A 79 -22.09 2.85 -3.58
N LEU A 80 -22.50 3.51 -2.50
CA LEU A 80 -22.93 2.85 -1.27
C LEU A 80 -24.28 2.11 -1.44
N GLU A 81 -25.27 2.79 -2.07
CA GLU A 81 -26.60 2.25 -2.27
C GLU A 81 -26.61 1.05 -3.25
N HIS A 82 -25.86 1.15 -4.34
CA HIS A 82 -25.84 0.18 -5.42
C HIS A 82 -24.67 -0.81 -5.35
N LYS A 83 -23.80 -0.69 -4.33
CA LYS A 83 -22.55 -1.46 -4.22
C LYS A 83 -21.69 -1.37 -5.49
N TYR A 84 -21.69 -0.18 -6.09
CA TYR A 84 -20.96 0.06 -7.33
C TYR A 84 -19.44 -0.04 -7.12
N VAL A 85 -18.80 -0.82 -7.98
CA VAL A 85 -17.34 -0.97 -8.01
C VAL A 85 -16.81 -0.36 -9.31
N PRO A 86 -16.10 0.76 -9.25
CA PRO A 86 -15.49 1.35 -10.45
C PRO A 86 -14.38 0.46 -11.00
N PRO A 87 -14.10 0.51 -12.30
CA PRO A 87 -12.96 -0.18 -12.88
C PRO A 87 -11.66 0.35 -12.29
N GLN A 88 -10.77 -0.56 -11.93
CA GLN A 88 -9.43 -0.21 -11.46
C GLN A 88 -8.49 0.02 -12.64
N ASN A 89 -7.55 0.96 -12.49
CA ASN A 89 -6.47 1.14 -13.45
C ASN A 89 -5.30 0.16 -13.18
N PHE A 90 -4.28 0.23 -14.03
CA PHE A 90 -3.12 -0.63 -13.93
C PHE A 90 -2.41 -0.54 -12.56
N TYR A 91 -2.34 0.66 -11.97
CA TYR A 91 -1.67 0.86 -10.68
C TYR A 91 -2.41 0.20 -9.52
N GLY A 92 -3.73 0.27 -9.51
CA GLY A 92 -4.57 -0.38 -8.51
C GLY A 92 -4.45 -1.91 -8.57
N ILE A 93 -4.61 -2.46 -9.77
CA ILE A 93 -4.48 -3.91 -10.01
C ILE A 93 -3.06 -4.38 -9.68
N GLY A 94 -2.04 -3.65 -10.14
CA GLY A 94 -0.63 -3.99 -9.90
C GLY A 94 -0.26 -3.93 -8.43
N GLY A 95 -0.69 -2.89 -7.72
CA GLY A 95 -0.45 -2.73 -6.29
C GLY A 95 -1.09 -3.85 -5.46
N MET A 96 -2.36 -4.16 -5.73
CA MET A 96 -3.04 -5.28 -5.08
C MET A 96 -2.37 -6.62 -5.38
N LYS A 97 -1.91 -6.80 -6.62
CA LYS A 97 -1.20 -8.02 -7.01
C LYS A 97 0.10 -8.19 -6.21
N VAL A 98 0.88 -7.14 -6.04
CA VAL A 98 2.14 -7.19 -5.27
C VAL A 98 1.87 -7.60 -3.83
N PHE A 99 0.93 -6.95 -3.15
CA PHE A 99 0.58 -7.30 -1.76
C PHE A 99 0.03 -8.71 -1.65
N ARG A 100 -0.89 -9.09 -2.53
CA ARG A 100 -1.50 -10.41 -2.54
C ARG A 100 -0.47 -11.52 -2.73
N ASP A 101 0.40 -11.40 -3.72
CA ASP A 101 1.40 -12.41 -4.04
C ASP A 101 2.45 -12.52 -2.91
N LEU A 102 2.82 -11.39 -2.29
CA LEU A 102 3.70 -11.37 -1.14
C LEU A 102 3.09 -12.08 0.07
N ILE A 103 1.85 -11.72 0.43
CA ILE A 103 1.15 -12.34 1.57
C ILE A 103 0.94 -13.84 1.33
N TRP A 104 0.59 -14.23 0.11
CA TRP A 104 0.43 -15.64 -0.24
C TRP A 104 1.75 -16.40 -0.12
N LEU A 105 2.85 -15.83 -0.61
CA LEU A 105 4.18 -16.45 -0.53
C LEU A 105 4.64 -16.59 0.92
N MET A 106 4.45 -15.53 1.71
CA MET A 106 4.92 -15.43 3.10
C MET A 106 3.87 -15.85 4.13
N GLN A 107 2.84 -16.59 3.74
CA GLN A 107 1.70 -16.92 4.62
C GLN A 107 2.10 -17.65 5.92
N GLY A 108 3.20 -18.38 5.92
CA GLY A 108 3.75 -19.03 7.13
C GLY A 108 4.24 -18.04 8.18
N MET A 109 4.78 -16.90 7.74
CA MET A 109 5.27 -15.80 8.60
C MET A 109 4.18 -14.77 8.87
N MET A 110 3.34 -14.46 7.87
CA MET A 110 2.32 -13.42 7.89
C MET A 110 0.92 -14.02 8.05
N ARG A 111 0.74 -14.87 9.07
CA ARG A 111 -0.49 -15.68 9.26
C ARG A 111 -1.76 -14.84 9.42
N ALA A 112 -1.67 -13.71 10.11
CA ALA A 112 -2.83 -12.84 10.33
C ALA A 112 -3.26 -12.16 9.01
N ASP A 113 -2.30 -11.67 8.24
CA ASP A 113 -2.56 -11.06 6.93
C ASP A 113 -3.09 -12.09 5.94
N HIS A 114 -2.51 -13.30 5.93
CA HIS A 114 -3.01 -14.41 5.11
C HIS A 114 -4.48 -14.77 5.42
N LYS A 115 -4.85 -14.86 6.70
CA LYS A 115 -6.23 -15.11 7.12
C LYS A 115 -7.16 -14.01 6.62
N PHE A 116 -6.74 -12.75 6.75
CA PHE A 116 -7.50 -11.61 6.27
C PHE A 116 -7.74 -11.66 4.75
N TYR A 117 -6.69 -11.88 3.96
CA TYR A 117 -6.78 -11.97 2.50
C TYR A 117 -7.66 -13.14 2.04
N LYS A 118 -7.56 -14.29 2.71
CA LYS A 118 -8.41 -15.44 2.43
C LYS A 118 -9.89 -15.16 2.74
N ALA A 119 -10.17 -14.54 3.88
CA ALA A 119 -11.54 -14.20 4.30
C ALA A 119 -12.22 -13.19 3.35
N HIS A 120 -11.43 -12.32 2.71
CA HIS A 120 -11.92 -11.32 1.76
C HIS A 120 -11.80 -11.73 0.29
N GLY A 121 -11.55 -13.02 0.00
CA GLY A 121 -11.50 -13.53 -1.38
C GLY A 121 -10.39 -12.94 -2.24
N GLN A 122 -9.28 -12.49 -1.63
CA GLN A 122 -8.22 -11.77 -2.36
C GLN A 122 -7.28 -12.68 -3.17
N TYR A 123 -7.44 -13.99 -3.07
CA TYR A 123 -6.65 -14.97 -3.84
C TYR A 123 -7.41 -15.48 -5.06
N ASP A 124 -7.90 -14.59 -5.87
CA ASP A 124 -8.71 -14.83 -7.05
C ASP A 124 -7.92 -15.23 -8.31
N PHE A 125 -6.59 -15.13 -8.25
CA PHE A 125 -5.69 -15.55 -9.33
C PHE A 125 -4.92 -16.82 -9.00
N PRO A 126 -4.51 -17.59 -10.01
CA PRO A 126 -3.67 -18.77 -9.83
C PRO A 126 -2.36 -18.39 -9.11
N GLN A 127 -2.07 -19.09 -8.03
CA GLN A 127 -0.87 -18.85 -7.23
C GLN A 127 0.27 -19.75 -7.72
N LYS A 128 1.43 -19.12 -7.94
CA LYS A 128 2.68 -19.79 -8.35
C LYS A 128 3.62 -19.97 -7.15
N GLN A 129 4.74 -20.65 -7.37
CA GLN A 129 5.84 -20.78 -6.40
C GLN A 129 5.46 -21.51 -5.10
N ARG A 130 4.63 -22.57 -5.19
CA ARG A 130 4.18 -23.36 -4.04
C ARG A 130 5.34 -23.92 -3.19
N GLY A 131 6.46 -24.29 -3.82
CA GLY A 131 7.64 -24.74 -3.10
C GLY A 131 8.26 -23.66 -2.20
N LYS A 132 8.35 -22.42 -2.68
CA LYS A 132 8.80 -21.28 -1.87
C LYS A 132 7.83 -20.98 -0.74
N MET A 133 6.53 -21.06 -0.98
CA MET A 133 5.51 -20.89 0.05
C MET A 133 5.68 -21.93 1.17
N LEU A 134 5.92 -23.19 0.83
CA LEU A 134 6.16 -24.26 1.81
C LEU A 134 7.43 -23.98 2.62
N ALA A 135 8.51 -23.53 1.98
CA ALA A 135 9.75 -23.14 2.68
C ALA A 135 9.46 -21.98 3.68
N MET A 136 8.63 -21.01 3.32
CA MET A 136 8.24 -19.92 4.22
C MET A 136 7.40 -20.40 5.42
N TYR A 137 6.65 -21.49 5.28
CA TYR A 137 6.01 -22.15 6.44
C TYR A 137 7.02 -22.71 7.43
N LEU A 138 8.07 -23.37 6.94
CA LEU A 138 9.14 -23.87 7.80
C LEU A 138 9.86 -22.74 8.52
N VAL A 139 10.21 -21.67 7.79
CA VAL A 139 10.79 -20.45 8.39
C VAL A 139 9.85 -19.86 9.44
N GLY A 140 8.56 -19.76 9.17
CA GLY A 140 7.55 -19.25 10.10
C GLY A 140 7.45 -20.11 11.37
N ALA A 141 7.58 -21.43 11.24
CA ALA A 141 7.61 -22.36 12.36
C ALA A 141 8.87 -22.17 13.23
N MET A 142 10.03 -21.99 12.59
CA MET A 142 11.29 -21.69 13.31
C MET A 142 11.21 -20.36 14.07
N LEU A 143 10.61 -19.33 13.46
CA LEU A 143 10.43 -18.01 14.07
C LEU A 143 9.34 -17.98 15.17
N ALA A 144 8.62 -19.07 15.39
CA ALA A 144 7.76 -19.23 16.56
C ALA A 144 8.56 -19.29 17.87
N ASN A 145 9.86 -19.67 17.80
CA ASN A 145 10.76 -19.58 18.94
C ASN A 145 11.18 -18.14 19.19
N PRO A 146 10.93 -17.55 20.40
CA PRO A 146 11.22 -16.13 20.67
C PRO A 146 12.70 -15.76 20.49
N LYS A 147 13.62 -16.64 20.83
CA LYS A 147 15.07 -16.38 20.69
C LYS A 147 15.49 -16.32 19.23
N LEU A 148 14.98 -17.23 18.38
CA LEU A 148 15.22 -17.22 16.95
C LEU A 148 14.57 -16.03 16.28
N LYS A 149 13.35 -15.64 16.71
CA LYS A 149 12.65 -14.48 16.23
C LYS A 149 13.42 -13.17 16.49
N ALA A 150 13.95 -13.00 17.70
CA ALA A 150 14.74 -11.82 18.06
C ALA A 150 16.02 -11.72 17.21
N LYS A 151 16.76 -12.82 17.05
CA LYS A 151 17.96 -12.87 16.22
C LYS A 151 17.66 -12.64 14.74
N ALA A 152 16.59 -13.22 14.20
CA ALA A 152 16.17 -13.01 12.83
C ALA A 152 15.68 -11.57 12.59
N GLY A 153 15.00 -10.94 13.55
CA GLY A 153 14.57 -9.55 13.47
C GLY A 153 15.72 -8.58 13.29
N SER A 154 16.79 -8.73 14.08
CA SER A 154 18.02 -7.95 13.93
C SER A 154 18.64 -8.13 12.53
N ALA A 155 18.82 -9.36 12.08
CA ALA A 155 19.38 -9.65 10.76
C ALA A 155 18.52 -9.12 9.59
N MET A 156 17.20 -9.15 9.73
CA MET A 156 16.28 -8.55 8.74
C MET A 156 16.41 -7.04 8.71
N THR A 157 16.48 -6.37 9.87
CA THR A 157 16.68 -4.93 9.95
C THR A 157 18.00 -4.52 9.31
N ASP A 158 19.08 -5.22 9.63
CA ASP A 158 20.40 -4.95 9.04
C ASP A 158 20.36 -5.15 7.51
N GLY A 159 19.71 -6.22 7.03
CA GLY A 159 19.54 -6.48 5.61
C GLY A 159 18.72 -5.40 4.88
N MET A 160 17.71 -4.81 5.53
CA MET A 160 16.94 -3.71 4.97
C MET A 160 17.71 -2.39 4.95
N LEU A 161 18.56 -2.14 5.94
CA LEU A 161 19.35 -0.89 6.04
C LEU A 161 20.62 -0.91 5.20
N MET A 162 21.20 -2.10 4.97
CA MET A 162 22.49 -2.25 4.27
C MET A 162 22.53 -1.57 2.88
N PRO A 163 21.52 -1.67 2.00
CA PRO A 163 21.54 -0.99 0.71
C PRO A 163 21.65 0.52 0.86
N TYR A 164 20.89 1.10 1.78
CA TYR A 164 20.92 2.54 2.05
C TYR A 164 22.26 3.00 2.64
N LYS A 165 22.84 2.22 3.55
CA LYS A 165 24.14 2.48 4.12
C LYS A 165 25.23 2.54 3.05
N LYS A 166 25.21 1.60 2.10
CA LYS A 166 26.15 1.60 0.97
C LYS A 166 26.06 2.87 0.13
N VAL A 167 24.85 3.31 -0.19
CA VAL A 167 24.62 4.56 -0.96
C VAL A 167 25.13 5.77 -0.20
N LEU A 168 24.86 5.85 1.10
CA LEU A 168 25.33 6.96 1.96
C LEU A 168 26.86 6.98 2.09
N ASP A 169 27.48 5.80 2.24
CA ASP A 169 28.94 5.69 2.34
C ASP A 169 29.61 6.04 1.00
N GLN A 170 28.97 5.76 -0.12
CA GLN A 170 29.46 6.15 -1.44
C GLN A 170 29.35 7.66 -1.64
N ALA A 171 28.21 8.27 -1.34
CA ALA A 171 27.99 9.71 -1.43
C ALA A 171 29.00 10.50 -0.55
N ARG A 172 29.26 10.01 0.68
CA ARG A 172 30.29 10.61 1.54
C ARG A 172 31.68 10.58 0.93
N LYS A 173 32.06 9.47 0.28
CA LYS A 173 33.36 9.35 -0.41
C LYS A 173 33.47 10.28 -1.62
N GLU A 174 32.38 10.55 -2.30
CA GLU A 174 32.33 11.47 -3.43
C GLU A 174 32.48 12.92 -2.96
N CYS A 175 31.76 13.34 -1.90
CA CYS A 175 31.92 14.67 -1.31
C CYS A 175 33.34 14.96 -0.82
N HIS A 176 34.04 13.99 -0.25
CA HIS A 176 35.43 14.16 0.23
C HIS A 176 36.49 14.12 -0.87
N LYS A 177 36.10 13.93 -2.14
CA LYS A 177 37.04 14.01 -3.28
C LYS A 177 36.98 15.36 -3.97
N GLU A 178 35.98 16.15 -3.68
CA GLU A 178 35.80 17.50 -4.24
C GLU A 178 36.40 18.62 -3.35
N ASP A 179 36.82 18.28 -2.11
CA ASP A 179 37.60 19.11 -1.21
C ASP A 179 39.13 18.83 -1.36
#